data_03c48ea1559fcd7aac21a1a5aaf5d18c
#
_entry.id   03c48ea1559fcd7aac21a1a5aaf5d18c
#
_cell.length_a   1.000
_cell.length_b   1.000
_cell.length_c   1.000
_cell.angle_alpha   90.00
_cell.angle_beta   90.00
_cell.angle_gamma   90.00
#
_symmetry.space_group_name_H-M   'P 1'
#
loop_
_entity.id
_entity.type
_entity.pdbx_description
1 polymer ?
#
loop_
_entity_poly.entity_id
_entity_poly.type
_entity_poly.pdbx_seq_one_letter_code
_entity_poly.pdbx_strand_id
1 'polypeptide(L)'
;MRQLFLAFPKADSGTLSWMKMLFVCNASLAYLSVRILKLHHYLLHDSAALLRTIHLHVEEIEQIDLNKMIEEIWDYHPPKLFADIFEAVCGAIFIDCGYDVDKVSAILGPILSPFFASLKHAERIDPISTLIRWAVRVS
;
A
#
# COMPACT_ATOMS: atom_id res chain seq x y z
N MET A 1 9.30 3.94 7.58
CA MET A 1 9.97 5.25 7.59
C MET A 1 11.45 5.20 7.17
N ARG A 2 12.32 4.37 7.80
CA ARG A 2 13.75 4.28 7.43
C ARG A 2 13.97 4.02 5.95
N GLN A 3 13.25 3.07 5.34
CA GLN A 3 13.36 2.74 3.91
C GLN A 3 12.92 3.89 3.00
N LEU A 4 11.85 4.60 3.36
CA LEU A 4 11.41 5.80 2.63
C LEU A 4 12.45 6.90 2.72
N PHE A 5 13.01 7.14 3.90
CA PHE A 5 14.07 8.14 4.08
C PHE A 5 15.32 7.82 3.24
N LEU A 6 15.72 6.54 3.19
CA LEU A 6 16.86 6.10 2.38
C LEU A 6 16.57 6.19 0.88
N ALA A 7 15.34 5.89 0.47
CA ALA A 7 14.91 5.96 -0.94
C ALA A 7 14.74 7.42 -1.42
N PHE A 8 14.38 8.34 -0.51
CA PHE A 8 14.06 9.74 -0.82
C PHE A 8 14.80 10.70 0.11
N PRO A 9 16.14 10.76 0.06
CA PRO A 9 16.94 11.53 1.03
C PRO A 9 16.76 13.06 0.93
N LYS A 10 16.14 13.55 -0.13
CA LYS A 10 15.86 14.98 -0.36
C LYS A 10 14.40 15.35 -0.06
N ALA A 11 13.54 14.38 0.30
CA ALA A 11 12.15 14.64 0.62
C ALA A 11 12.04 15.29 2.00
N ASP A 12 11.16 16.27 2.12
CA ASP A 12 10.81 16.86 3.40
C ASP A 12 9.97 15.90 4.26
N SER A 13 9.78 16.24 5.54
CA SER A 13 9.01 15.40 6.47
C SER A 13 7.54 15.24 6.07
N GLY A 14 6.95 16.25 5.44
CA GLY A 14 5.57 16.19 4.94
C GLY A 14 5.44 15.21 3.80
N THR A 15 6.33 15.27 2.82
CA THR A 15 6.39 14.32 1.70
C THR A 15 6.62 12.88 2.18
N LEU A 16 7.54 12.68 3.14
CA LEU A 16 7.77 11.34 3.70
C LEU A 16 6.56 10.80 4.47
N SER A 17 5.86 11.64 5.21
CA SER A 17 4.63 11.28 5.91
C SER A 17 3.51 10.93 4.92
N TRP A 18 3.38 11.68 3.85
CA TRP A 18 2.46 11.43 2.75
C TRP A 18 2.74 10.09 2.07
N MET A 19 3.99 9.83 1.67
CA MET A 19 4.38 8.56 1.07
C MET A 19 4.13 7.37 2.00
N LYS A 20 4.40 7.54 3.31
CA LYS A 20 4.06 6.53 4.30
C LYS A 20 2.57 6.24 4.32
N MET A 21 1.73 7.28 4.33
CA MET A 21 0.28 7.13 4.35
C MET A 21 -0.23 6.40 3.10
N LEU A 22 0.27 6.77 1.91
CA LEU A 22 -0.05 6.06 0.67
C LEU A 22 0.34 4.58 0.72
N PHE A 23 1.50 4.28 1.30
CA PHE A 23 1.97 2.90 1.41
C PHE A 23 1.13 2.04 2.35
N VAL A 24 0.70 2.59 3.50
CA VAL A 24 0.00 1.82 4.55
C VAL A 24 -1.52 1.89 4.47
N CYS A 25 -2.10 2.58 3.49
CA CYS A 25 -3.55 2.62 3.34
C CYS A 25 -4.10 1.28 2.83
N ASN A 26 -5.37 0.99 3.15
CA ASN A 26 -6.01 -0.27 2.78
C ASN A 26 -5.96 -0.58 1.28
N ALA A 27 -6.07 0.42 0.43
CA ALA A 27 -5.98 0.26 -1.02
C ALA A 27 -4.62 -0.28 -1.46
N SER A 28 -3.53 0.31 -0.98
CA SER A 28 -2.17 -0.14 -1.27
C SER A 28 -1.88 -1.54 -0.74
N LEU A 29 -2.28 -1.81 0.50
CA LEU A 29 -2.08 -3.12 1.12
C LEU A 29 -2.91 -4.20 0.42
N ALA A 30 -4.14 -3.89 -0.02
CA ALA A 30 -4.96 -4.79 -0.82
C ALA A 30 -4.31 -5.09 -2.18
N TYR A 31 -3.78 -4.07 -2.87
CA TYR A 31 -3.05 -4.25 -4.11
C TYR A 31 -1.84 -5.17 -3.93
N LEU A 32 -1.02 -4.94 -2.90
CA LEU A 32 0.13 -5.78 -2.58
C LEU A 32 -0.27 -7.21 -2.25
N SER A 33 -1.33 -7.38 -1.45
CA SER A 33 -1.88 -8.67 -1.04
C SER A 33 -2.37 -9.49 -2.24
N VAL A 34 -3.17 -8.89 -3.12
CA VAL A 34 -3.83 -9.60 -4.22
C VAL A 34 -2.94 -9.67 -5.45
N ARG A 35 -2.40 -8.54 -5.90
CA ARG A 35 -1.68 -8.45 -7.17
C ARG A 35 -0.26 -8.98 -7.09
N ILE A 36 0.46 -8.66 -6.01
CA ILE A 36 1.89 -8.99 -5.86
C ILE A 36 2.07 -10.35 -5.17
N LEU A 37 1.45 -10.54 -4.00
CA LEU A 37 1.68 -11.74 -3.20
C LEU A 37 0.64 -12.84 -3.42
N LYS A 38 -0.46 -12.56 -4.12
CA LYS A 38 -1.55 -13.53 -4.39
C LYS A 38 -2.12 -14.20 -3.13
N LEU A 39 -2.15 -13.46 -2.00
CA LEU A 39 -2.54 -14.00 -0.70
C LEU A 39 -4.00 -14.45 -0.63
N HIS A 40 -4.86 -13.91 -1.49
CA HIS A 40 -6.27 -14.29 -1.57
C HIS A 40 -6.48 -15.78 -1.87
N HIS A 41 -5.51 -16.46 -2.50
CA HIS A 41 -5.58 -17.91 -2.75
C HIS A 41 -5.40 -18.76 -1.48
N TYR A 42 -4.87 -18.19 -0.41
CA TYR A 42 -4.59 -18.90 0.84
C TYR A 42 -5.59 -18.55 1.94
N LEU A 43 -6.62 -17.75 1.64
CA LEU A 43 -7.69 -17.45 2.58
C LEU A 43 -8.57 -18.67 2.81
N LEU A 44 -8.62 -19.13 4.06
CA LEU A 44 -9.53 -20.18 4.50
C LEU A 44 -10.78 -19.54 5.10
N HIS A 45 -11.93 -19.81 4.53
CA HIS A 45 -13.23 -19.34 5.02
C HIS A 45 -14.36 -20.27 4.56
N ASP A 46 -15.48 -20.24 5.26
CA ASP A 46 -16.69 -21.03 4.97
C ASP A 46 -17.89 -20.17 4.51
N SER A 47 -17.71 -18.86 4.41
CA SER A 47 -18.75 -17.91 4.06
C SER A 47 -18.89 -17.74 2.54
N ALA A 48 -20.04 -18.15 1.99
CA ALA A 48 -20.37 -17.93 0.58
C ALA A 48 -20.51 -16.44 0.20
N ALA A 49 -20.92 -15.59 1.15
CA ALA A 49 -21.00 -14.16 0.94
C ALA A 49 -19.59 -13.53 0.82
N LEU A 50 -18.67 -13.96 1.69
CA LEU A 50 -17.28 -13.51 1.65
C LEU A 50 -16.60 -13.98 0.37
N LEU A 51 -16.84 -15.19 -0.10
CA LEU A 51 -16.30 -15.71 -1.36
C LEU A 51 -16.66 -14.82 -2.54
N ARG A 52 -17.93 -14.42 -2.64
CA ARG A 52 -18.39 -13.51 -3.71
C ARG A 52 -17.69 -12.15 -3.64
N THR A 53 -17.58 -11.58 -2.44
CA THR A 53 -16.89 -10.32 -2.22
C THR A 53 -15.41 -10.41 -2.64
N ILE A 54 -14.73 -11.50 -2.27
CA ILE A 54 -13.34 -11.76 -2.65
C ILE A 54 -13.21 -11.79 -4.17
N HIS A 55 -14.03 -12.58 -4.88
CA HIS A 55 -13.95 -12.72 -6.34
C HIS A 55 -14.11 -11.37 -7.05
N LEU A 56 -15.15 -10.60 -6.70
CA LEU A 56 -15.42 -9.31 -7.33
C LEU A 56 -14.23 -8.33 -7.18
N HIS A 57 -13.71 -8.21 -5.97
CA HIS A 57 -12.60 -7.28 -5.72
C HIS A 57 -11.25 -7.80 -6.24
N VAL A 58 -11.04 -9.12 -6.29
CA VAL A 58 -9.83 -9.69 -6.90
C VAL A 58 -9.79 -9.38 -8.39
N GLU A 59 -10.90 -9.57 -9.11
CA GLU A 59 -11.01 -9.22 -10.54
C GLU A 59 -10.74 -7.73 -10.77
N GLU A 60 -11.28 -6.85 -9.93
CA GLU A 60 -11.05 -5.42 -9.99
C GLU A 60 -9.57 -5.07 -9.76
N ILE A 61 -8.95 -5.60 -8.69
CA ILE A 61 -7.55 -5.34 -8.34
C ILE A 61 -6.59 -5.89 -9.41
N GLU A 62 -6.91 -7.04 -10.02
CA GLU A 62 -6.08 -7.63 -11.06
C GLU A 62 -6.06 -6.83 -12.36
N GLN A 63 -7.10 -6.05 -12.64
CA GLN A 63 -7.21 -5.21 -13.82
C GLN A 63 -6.64 -3.80 -13.63
N ILE A 64 -6.50 -3.35 -12.39
CA ILE A 64 -6.02 -2.00 -12.09
C ILE A 64 -4.52 -1.87 -12.39
N ASP A 65 -4.14 -0.82 -13.12
CA ASP A 65 -2.75 -0.40 -13.24
C ASP A 65 -2.28 0.28 -11.96
N LEU A 66 -1.02 0.04 -11.55
CA LEU A 66 -0.49 0.56 -10.30
C LEU A 66 -0.48 2.09 -10.25
N ASN A 67 -0.13 2.76 -11.34
CA ASN A 67 -0.08 4.22 -11.36
C ASN A 67 -1.49 4.80 -11.26
N LYS A 68 -2.44 4.22 -12.00
CA LYS A 68 -3.85 4.59 -11.91
C LYS A 68 -4.41 4.37 -10.50
N MET A 69 -4.09 3.24 -9.88
CA MET A 69 -4.50 2.95 -8.49
C MET A 69 -3.97 4.01 -7.51
N ILE A 70 -2.72 4.44 -7.67
CA ILE A 70 -2.13 5.48 -6.82
C ILE A 70 -2.80 6.85 -7.08
N GLU A 71 -3.14 7.18 -8.32
CA GLU A 71 -3.85 8.42 -8.68
C GLU A 71 -5.27 8.46 -8.11
N GLU A 72 -5.98 7.34 -8.12
CA GLU A 72 -7.37 7.19 -7.68
C GLU A 72 -7.47 6.59 -6.25
N ILE A 73 -6.38 6.56 -5.49
CA ILE A 73 -6.28 5.82 -4.22
C ILE A 73 -7.32 6.23 -3.17
N TRP A 74 -7.82 7.46 -3.25
CA TRP A 74 -8.83 8.00 -2.33
C TRP A 74 -10.24 7.54 -2.65
N ASP A 75 -10.48 7.18 -3.90
CA ASP A 75 -11.79 6.71 -4.38
C ASP A 75 -11.88 5.18 -4.36
N TYR A 76 -10.75 4.50 -4.13
CA TYR A 76 -10.67 3.06 -4.11
C TYR A 76 -10.77 2.50 -2.68
N HIS A 77 -11.86 1.77 -2.41
CA HIS A 77 -12.21 1.24 -1.09
C HIS A 77 -12.34 -0.28 -1.09
N PRO A 78 -11.23 -1.03 -1.22
CA PRO A 78 -11.29 -2.49 -1.17
C PRO A 78 -11.67 -3.00 0.22
N PRO A 79 -12.22 -4.23 0.33
CA PRO A 79 -12.45 -4.85 1.61
C PRO A 79 -11.19 -4.87 2.47
N LYS A 80 -11.33 -4.48 3.74
CA LYS A 80 -10.23 -4.41 4.71
C LYS A 80 -9.49 -5.76 4.86
N LEU A 81 -10.19 -6.87 4.65
CA LEU A 81 -9.65 -8.22 4.67
C LEU A 81 -8.32 -8.36 3.91
N PHE A 82 -8.20 -7.73 2.73
CA PHE A 82 -6.98 -7.84 1.93
C PHE A 82 -5.79 -7.12 2.55
N ALA A 83 -6.05 -6.00 3.23
CA ALA A 83 -5.02 -5.31 4.00
C ALA A 83 -4.62 -6.11 5.24
N ASP A 84 -5.61 -6.61 5.99
CA ASP A 84 -5.39 -7.39 7.20
C ASP A 84 -4.54 -8.65 6.95
N ILE A 85 -4.78 -9.35 5.83
CA ILE A 85 -3.97 -10.54 5.48
C ILE A 85 -2.52 -10.16 5.13
N PHE A 86 -2.31 -9.04 4.47
CA PHE A 86 -0.95 -8.54 4.20
C PHE A 86 -0.22 -8.21 5.50
N GLU A 87 -0.89 -7.49 6.42
CA GLU A 87 -0.33 -7.15 7.73
C GLU A 87 -0.01 -8.40 8.55
N ALA A 88 -0.91 -9.41 8.53
CA ALA A 88 -0.70 -10.68 9.22
C ALA A 88 0.54 -11.43 8.69
N VAL A 89 0.73 -11.47 7.37
CA VAL A 89 1.92 -12.10 6.75
C VAL A 89 3.18 -11.33 7.11
N CYS A 90 3.16 -9.99 7.08
CA CYS A 90 4.29 -9.18 7.52
C CYS A 90 4.63 -9.43 8.99
N GLY A 91 3.61 -9.53 9.85
CA GLY A 91 3.77 -9.86 11.27
C GLY A 91 4.39 -11.25 11.48
N ALA A 92 3.94 -12.26 10.73
CA ALA A 92 4.51 -13.60 10.78
C ALA A 92 5.98 -13.64 10.35
N ILE A 93 6.33 -12.94 9.27
CA ILE A 93 7.73 -12.80 8.81
C ILE A 93 8.58 -12.12 9.89
N PHE A 94 8.04 -11.07 10.54
CA PHE A 94 8.75 -10.35 11.60
C PHE A 94 9.07 -11.25 12.80
N ILE A 95 8.11 -12.10 13.22
CA ILE A 95 8.31 -13.08 14.30
C ILE A 95 9.33 -14.13 13.88
N ASP A 96 9.20 -14.69 12.68
CA ASP A 96 10.10 -15.72 12.14
C ASP A 96 11.55 -15.22 12.00
N CYS A 97 11.73 -13.93 11.68
CA CYS A 97 13.03 -13.27 11.65
C CYS A 97 13.62 -12.97 13.05
N GLY A 98 12.96 -13.37 14.13
CA GLY A 98 13.38 -13.06 15.49
C GLY A 98 13.29 -11.58 15.84
N TYR A 99 12.26 -10.90 15.34
CA TYR A 99 12.01 -9.46 15.53
C TYR A 99 13.07 -8.53 14.90
N ASP A 100 13.83 -9.05 13.95
CA ASP A 100 14.90 -8.31 13.27
C ASP A 100 14.34 -7.57 12.04
N VAL A 101 14.21 -6.24 12.15
CA VAL A 101 13.66 -5.37 11.09
C VAL A 101 14.55 -5.38 9.83
N ASP A 102 15.87 -5.52 9.98
CA ASP A 102 16.78 -5.51 8.83
C ASP A 102 16.62 -6.79 8.00
N LYS A 103 16.41 -7.95 8.65
CA LYS A 103 16.06 -9.21 7.96
C LYS A 103 14.72 -9.13 7.25
N VAL A 104 13.67 -8.61 7.92
CA VAL A 104 12.35 -8.39 7.29
C VAL A 104 12.49 -7.48 6.07
N SER A 105 13.26 -6.42 6.21
CA SER A 105 13.52 -5.46 5.12
C SER A 105 14.25 -6.12 3.94
N ALA A 106 15.18 -7.03 4.20
CA ALA A 106 15.87 -7.78 3.15
C ALA A 106 14.94 -8.75 2.41
N ILE A 107 13.94 -9.33 3.10
CA ILE A 107 12.94 -10.23 2.49
C ILE A 107 11.90 -9.45 1.69
N LEU A 108 11.27 -8.46 2.31
CA LEU A 108 10.15 -7.72 1.70
C LEU A 108 10.61 -6.62 0.73
N GLY A 109 11.80 -6.07 0.91
CA GLY A 109 12.30 -4.96 0.11
C GLY A 109 12.28 -5.22 -1.40
N PRO A 110 12.84 -6.32 -1.91
CA PRO A 110 12.79 -6.66 -3.33
C PRO A 110 11.36 -6.80 -3.87
N ILE A 111 10.45 -7.38 -3.07
CA ILE A 111 9.03 -7.58 -3.43
C ILE A 111 8.29 -6.24 -3.54
N LEU A 112 8.57 -5.32 -2.63
CA LEU A 112 7.90 -4.03 -2.53
C LEU A 112 8.57 -2.93 -3.38
N SER A 113 9.76 -3.20 -3.91
CA SER A 113 10.55 -2.23 -4.68
C SER A 113 9.79 -1.62 -5.88
N PRO A 114 9.04 -2.38 -6.70
CA PRO A 114 8.26 -1.80 -7.80
C PRO A 114 7.19 -0.81 -7.30
N PHE A 115 6.54 -1.13 -6.18
CA PHE A 115 5.55 -0.25 -5.56
C PHE A 115 6.17 1.05 -5.05
N PHE A 116 7.32 0.98 -4.38
CA PHE A 116 8.07 2.18 -3.97
C PHE A 116 8.52 3.04 -5.15
N ALA A 117 8.91 2.43 -6.26
CA ALA A 117 9.28 3.16 -7.46
C ALA A 117 8.11 3.96 -8.04
N SER A 118 6.90 3.39 -8.02
CA SER A 118 5.69 4.08 -8.50
C SER A 118 5.26 5.21 -7.57
N LEU A 119 5.51 5.14 -6.27
CA LEU A 119 5.24 6.24 -5.33
C LEU A 119 6.05 7.51 -5.66
N LYS A 120 7.18 7.41 -6.37
CA LYS A 120 7.96 8.58 -6.81
C LYS A 120 7.17 9.53 -7.69
N HIS A 121 6.21 9.02 -8.44
CA HIS A 121 5.35 9.79 -9.32
C HIS A 121 4.15 10.40 -8.58
N ALA A 122 3.85 9.92 -7.37
CA ALA A 122 2.72 10.35 -6.54
C ALA A 122 2.98 11.64 -5.73
N GLU A 123 4.14 12.28 -5.88
CA GLU A 123 4.57 13.46 -5.08
C GLU A 123 3.60 14.66 -5.10
N ARG A 124 2.51 14.62 -5.87
CA ARG A 124 1.64 15.78 -6.13
C ARG A 124 0.15 15.55 -5.91
N ILE A 125 -0.29 14.39 -5.45
CA ILE A 125 -1.71 14.01 -5.50
C ILE A 125 -2.41 14.07 -4.13
N ASP A 126 -1.88 14.78 -3.15
CA ASP A 126 -2.64 15.05 -1.92
C ASP A 126 -3.66 16.18 -2.13
N PRO A 127 -4.97 15.88 -2.26
CA PRO A 127 -6.00 16.89 -2.50
C PRO A 127 -6.05 17.94 -1.38
N ILE A 128 -5.85 17.53 -0.14
CA ILE A 128 -5.91 18.42 1.04
C ILE A 128 -4.72 19.36 1.05
N SER A 129 -3.50 18.85 0.90
CA SER A 129 -2.30 19.69 0.81
C SER A 129 -2.33 20.59 -0.41
N THR A 130 -2.88 20.15 -1.53
CA THR A 130 -3.06 20.94 -2.73
C THR A 130 -4.08 22.07 -2.47
N LEU A 131 -5.19 21.76 -1.82
CA LEU A 131 -6.20 22.76 -1.44
C LEU A 131 -5.64 23.79 -0.45
N ILE A 132 -4.90 23.35 0.56
CA ILE A 132 -4.25 24.23 1.54
C ILE A 132 -3.24 25.15 0.85
N ARG A 133 -2.37 24.62 -0.02
CA ARG A 133 -1.41 25.42 -0.79
C ARG A 133 -2.11 26.44 -1.68
N TRP A 134 -3.22 26.05 -2.30
CA TRP A 134 -4.03 26.96 -3.09
C TRP A 134 -4.64 28.07 -2.22
N ALA A 135 -5.27 27.72 -1.10
CA ALA A 135 -5.89 28.68 -0.19
C ALA A 135 -4.88 29.71 0.35
N VAL A 136 -3.67 29.27 0.72
CA VAL A 136 -2.58 30.17 1.19
C VAL A 136 -2.05 31.11 0.10
N ARG A 137 -2.14 30.73 -1.18
CA ARG A 137 -1.71 31.60 -2.30
C ARG A 137 -2.73 32.65 -2.69
N VAL A 138 -3.99 32.46 -2.34
CA VAL A 138 -5.11 33.33 -2.69
C VAL A 138 -5.40 34.33 -1.56
N SER A 139 -4.81 34.13 -0.37
CA SER A 139 -4.84 35.03 0.79
C SER A 139 -3.73 36.05 0.73
#